data_839b7bfbf67081330d8044d0ba87bf5b
#
_entry.id   839b7bfbf67081330d8044d0ba87bf5b
#
_cell.length_a   1.000
_cell.length_b   1.000
_cell.length_c   1.000
_cell.angle_alpha   90.00
_cell.angle_beta   90.00
_cell.angle_gamma   90.00
#
_symmetry.space_group_name_H-M   'P 1'
#
loop_
_entity.id
_entity.type
_entity.pdbx_description
1 polymer ?
#
loop_
_entity_poly.entity_id
_entity_poly.type
_entity_poly.pdbx_seq_one_letter_code
_entity_poly.pdbx_strand_id
1 'polypeptide(L)'
;MTGPGAPLISVVLPVGNVADFLPACLDSVFGEPGQPGGDLEVIAVDDASSDGCGHILDTRAGRDPRLRVIHLTESAGPGPARMRGLAEAAGTYVWFVDPDDLLAGGALAAVTGRLASCRPDVLLIDYLIRRRSGRTEPSPGAALLAVPPAAAATLTLAERPALINRTMTAWSKVFRREFLTGLRVCFPPGIHEDVQVSCAALLSAERIALLDRVCYVYRRRRHSFLATTSMAHFSIFPAYESVFALMDAGGNPAGPGGPAAPGGPRLPRVSAAVRAAVFGRAIEHYSTILANGLVPRRGRREFFHRMAADYRRYRPAGYQRPPGLRGMKFAVIERGAYGAYRVLGPLNNARAAMARAWPARRAQPAR
;
A
#
# COMPACT_ATOMS: atom_id res chain seq x y z
N MET A 1 -7.00 13.31 22.53
CA MET A 1 -8.46 13.45 22.75
C MET A 1 -8.99 14.37 21.65
N THR A 2 -9.74 13.85 20.70
CA THR A 2 -10.42 14.64 19.67
C THR A 2 -11.54 15.41 20.34
N GLY A 3 -11.67 16.72 20.09
CA GLY A 3 -12.77 17.54 20.61
C GLY A 3 -14.13 17.03 20.12
N PRO A 4 -15.22 17.34 20.81
CA PRO A 4 -16.56 16.99 20.38
C PRO A 4 -16.83 17.64 19.01
N GLY A 5 -17.01 16.78 17.96
CA GLY A 5 -17.30 17.21 16.60
C GLY A 5 -16.22 16.89 15.57
N ALA A 6 -15.06 16.31 15.94
CA ALA A 6 -14.07 15.85 14.96
C ALA A 6 -14.53 14.57 14.24
N PRO A 7 -14.35 14.46 12.91
CA PRO A 7 -14.73 13.28 12.17
C PRO A 7 -13.95 12.04 12.63
N LEU A 8 -14.56 10.86 12.48
CA LEU A 8 -13.86 9.60 12.77
C LEU A 8 -12.80 9.32 11.70
N ILE A 9 -13.13 9.58 10.43
CA ILE A 9 -12.25 9.28 9.29
C ILE A 9 -12.05 10.52 8.42
N SER A 10 -10.78 10.81 8.10
CA SER A 10 -10.40 11.67 7.00
C SER A 10 -10.01 10.80 5.81
N VAL A 11 -10.75 10.89 4.71
CA VAL A 11 -10.35 10.32 3.43
C VAL A 11 -9.49 11.34 2.69
N VAL A 12 -8.27 10.96 2.32
CA VAL A 12 -7.33 11.81 1.58
C VAL A 12 -7.18 11.28 0.16
N LEU A 13 -7.50 12.13 -0.83
CA LEU A 13 -7.42 11.83 -2.26
C LEU A 13 -6.29 12.66 -2.92
N PRO A 14 -5.17 12.05 -3.33
CA PRO A 14 -4.15 12.71 -4.14
C PRO A 14 -4.59 12.71 -5.61
N VAL A 15 -5.13 13.82 -6.12
CA VAL A 15 -5.74 13.90 -7.46
C VAL A 15 -4.73 14.45 -8.46
N GLY A 16 -4.50 13.72 -9.56
CA GLY A 16 -3.59 14.15 -10.62
C GLY A 16 -3.96 13.55 -11.97
N ASN A 17 -4.57 14.34 -12.85
CA ASN A 17 -4.92 13.98 -14.24
C ASN A 17 -5.70 12.66 -14.35
N VAL A 18 -6.85 12.58 -13.69
CA VAL A 18 -7.75 11.41 -13.61
C VAL A 18 -9.24 11.79 -13.78
N ALA A 19 -9.55 12.83 -14.54
CA ALA A 19 -10.89 13.36 -14.69
C ALA A 19 -11.94 12.30 -15.08
N ASP A 20 -11.58 11.33 -15.95
CA ASP A 20 -12.47 10.24 -16.37
C ASP A 20 -12.90 9.30 -15.23
N PHE A 21 -12.10 9.25 -14.14
CA PHE A 21 -12.29 8.31 -13.03
C PHE A 21 -12.82 8.99 -11.77
N LEU A 22 -12.49 10.27 -11.60
CA LEU A 22 -12.73 11.03 -10.39
C LEU A 22 -14.19 11.10 -9.96
N PRO A 23 -15.18 11.36 -10.87
CA PRO A 23 -16.58 11.42 -10.46
C PRO A 23 -17.07 10.13 -9.80
N ALA A 24 -16.78 8.97 -10.40
CA ALA A 24 -17.17 7.69 -9.85
C ALA A 24 -16.45 7.37 -8.52
N CYS A 25 -15.19 7.81 -8.35
CA CYS A 25 -14.48 7.71 -7.09
C CYS A 25 -15.17 8.51 -5.99
N LEU A 26 -15.46 9.80 -6.25
CA LEU A 26 -16.16 10.67 -5.31
C LEU A 26 -17.54 10.11 -4.94
N ASP A 27 -18.30 9.62 -5.92
CA ASP A 27 -19.60 9.00 -5.66
C ASP A 27 -19.48 7.76 -4.76
N SER A 28 -18.43 6.95 -4.93
CA SER A 28 -18.19 5.78 -4.09
C SER A 28 -17.77 6.13 -2.65
N VAL A 29 -17.09 7.28 -2.45
CA VAL A 29 -16.66 7.77 -1.14
C VAL A 29 -17.80 8.42 -0.38
N PHE A 30 -18.59 9.24 -1.05
CA PHE A 30 -19.71 9.95 -0.42
C PHE A 30 -20.95 9.07 -0.22
N GLY A 31 -21.04 7.95 -0.95
CA GLY A 31 -22.22 7.09 -0.94
C GLY A 31 -23.46 7.75 -1.55
N GLU A 32 -24.63 7.15 -1.32
CA GLU A 32 -25.89 7.73 -1.75
C GLU A 32 -26.25 8.98 -0.92
N PRO A 33 -26.95 9.98 -1.52
CA PRO A 33 -27.44 11.15 -0.79
C PRO A 33 -28.29 10.72 0.42
N GLY A 34 -27.97 11.26 1.61
CA GLY A 34 -28.73 11.00 2.84
C GLY A 34 -28.08 10.02 3.82
N GLN A 35 -26.91 9.46 3.54
CA GLN A 35 -26.17 8.75 4.57
C GLN A 35 -25.67 9.73 5.66
N PRO A 36 -25.77 9.36 6.97
CA PRO A 36 -25.29 10.22 8.05
C PRO A 36 -23.79 10.44 7.91
N GLY A 37 -23.39 11.68 7.58
CA GLY A 37 -22.03 12.03 7.22
C GLY A 37 -21.19 12.61 8.36
N GLY A 38 -21.66 12.55 9.61
CA GLY A 38 -20.97 13.20 10.73
C GLY A 38 -19.57 12.66 11.07
N ASP A 39 -19.26 11.44 10.60
CA ASP A 39 -18.01 10.77 10.91
C ASP A 39 -16.97 10.84 9.78
N LEU A 40 -17.24 11.56 8.68
CA LEU A 40 -16.41 11.60 7.48
C LEU A 40 -16.07 13.04 7.07
N GLU A 41 -14.81 13.31 6.84
CA GLU A 41 -14.32 14.39 5.99
C GLU A 41 -13.54 13.84 4.80
N VAL A 42 -13.54 14.56 3.70
CA VAL A 42 -12.79 14.22 2.48
C VAL A 42 -11.90 15.39 2.12
N ILE A 43 -10.61 15.12 1.96
CA ILE A 43 -9.60 16.12 1.58
C ILE A 43 -9.04 15.71 0.24
N ALA A 44 -9.44 16.39 -0.82
CA ALA A 44 -8.88 16.20 -2.15
C ALA A 44 -7.75 17.20 -2.38
N VAL A 45 -6.57 16.68 -2.70
CA VAL A 45 -5.40 17.48 -3.06
C VAL A 45 -5.19 17.36 -4.56
N ASP A 46 -5.53 18.41 -5.29
CA ASP A 46 -5.32 18.51 -6.73
C ASP A 46 -3.87 18.89 -7.02
N ASP A 47 -3.12 17.94 -7.56
CA ASP A 47 -1.68 18.04 -7.85
C ASP A 47 -1.44 18.76 -9.18
N ALA A 48 -1.96 19.98 -9.30
CA ALA A 48 -1.89 20.84 -10.48
C ALA A 48 -2.41 20.12 -11.76
N SER A 49 -3.59 19.52 -11.69
CA SER A 49 -4.19 18.80 -12.82
C SER A 49 -4.55 19.73 -13.97
N SER A 50 -4.34 19.27 -15.20
CA SER A 50 -4.65 20.01 -16.44
C SER A 50 -5.83 19.44 -17.23
N ASP A 51 -6.45 18.35 -16.75
CA ASP A 51 -7.50 17.58 -17.44
C ASP A 51 -8.93 17.90 -16.99
N GLY A 52 -9.12 18.93 -16.14
CA GLY A 52 -10.42 19.31 -15.60
C GLY A 52 -10.75 18.75 -14.23
N CYS A 53 -9.85 17.99 -13.58
CA CYS A 53 -10.04 17.50 -12.22
C CYS A 53 -10.39 18.61 -11.22
N GLY A 54 -9.70 19.77 -11.29
CA GLY A 54 -9.96 20.91 -10.40
C GLY A 54 -11.41 21.36 -10.47
N HIS A 55 -11.97 21.54 -11.69
CA HIS A 55 -13.36 21.92 -11.87
C HIS A 55 -14.36 20.88 -11.33
N ILE A 56 -14.07 19.58 -11.50
CA ILE A 56 -14.90 18.50 -10.94
C ILE A 56 -14.92 18.59 -9.42
N LEU A 57 -13.74 18.79 -8.80
CA LEU A 57 -13.61 18.91 -7.35
C LEU A 57 -14.36 20.12 -6.80
N ASP A 58 -14.18 21.30 -7.39
CA ASP A 58 -14.83 22.55 -6.97
C ASP A 58 -16.35 22.46 -7.08
N THR A 59 -16.83 21.88 -8.21
CA THR A 59 -18.26 21.64 -8.41
C THR A 59 -18.83 20.72 -7.35
N ARG A 60 -18.09 19.67 -6.97
CA ARG A 60 -18.54 18.74 -5.92
C ARG A 60 -18.47 19.38 -4.54
N ALA A 61 -17.44 20.13 -4.22
CA ALA A 61 -17.29 20.82 -2.95
C ALA A 61 -18.40 21.87 -2.72
N GLY A 62 -18.85 22.53 -3.77
CA GLY A 62 -20.01 23.44 -3.72
C GLY A 62 -21.34 22.75 -3.37
N ARG A 63 -21.41 21.40 -3.47
CA ARG A 63 -22.61 20.61 -3.21
C ARG A 63 -22.51 19.75 -1.94
N ASP A 64 -21.30 19.44 -1.50
CA ASP A 64 -21.05 18.58 -0.34
C ASP A 64 -20.01 19.19 0.60
N PRO A 65 -20.44 19.73 1.75
CA PRO A 65 -19.56 20.42 2.68
C PRO A 65 -18.52 19.49 3.34
N ARG A 66 -18.64 18.19 3.20
CA ARG A 66 -17.65 17.22 3.68
C ARG A 66 -16.38 17.22 2.83
N LEU A 67 -16.43 17.75 1.58
CA LEU A 67 -15.29 17.83 0.67
C LEU A 67 -14.57 19.16 0.83
N ARG A 68 -13.31 19.09 1.20
CA ARG A 68 -12.36 20.20 1.15
C ARG A 68 -11.37 19.97 0.02
N VAL A 69 -11.17 20.97 -0.82
CA VAL A 69 -10.24 20.92 -1.96
C VAL A 69 -9.01 21.78 -1.67
N ILE A 70 -7.85 21.26 -2.04
CA ILE A 70 -6.57 21.96 -1.98
C ILE A 70 -5.93 21.87 -3.36
N HIS A 71 -5.75 23.01 -4.03
CA HIS A 71 -5.07 23.06 -5.31
C HIS A 71 -3.58 23.37 -5.09
N LEU A 72 -2.70 22.53 -5.61
CA LEU A 72 -1.27 22.81 -5.67
C LEU A 72 -0.96 23.64 -6.91
N THR A 73 0.00 24.52 -6.81
CA THR A 73 0.45 25.36 -7.94
C THR A 73 1.33 24.62 -8.91
N GLU A 74 2.01 23.56 -8.46
CA GLU A 74 2.91 22.73 -9.24
C GLU A 74 2.69 21.25 -8.87
N SER A 75 2.84 20.36 -9.86
CA SER A 75 2.73 18.93 -9.60
C SER A 75 3.95 18.42 -8.83
N ALA A 76 3.70 17.85 -7.68
CA ALA A 76 4.70 17.25 -6.80
C ALA A 76 4.61 15.71 -6.74
N GLY A 77 3.56 15.14 -7.34
CA GLY A 77 3.27 13.72 -7.36
C GLY A 77 2.41 13.24 -6.18
N PRO A 78 1.98 11.97 -6.20
CA PRO A 78 1.01 11.44 -5.24
C PRO A 78 1.53 11.41 -3.79
N GLY A 79 2.83 11.23 -3.58
CA GLY A 79 3.42 11.20 -2.24
C GLY A 79 3.27 12.53 -1.51
N PRO A 80 3.83 13.63 -2.02
CA PRO A 80 3.64 14.96 -1.45
C PRO A 80 2.17 15.39 -1.33
N ALA A 81 1.32 15.05 -2.31
CA ALA A 81 -0.11 15.31 -2.23
C ALA A 81 -0.78 14.59 -1.05
N ARG A 82 -0.43 13.30 -0.78
CA ARG A 82 -0.90 12.59 0.43
C ARG A 82 -0.41 13.26 1.71
N MET A 83 0.85 13.70 1.75
CA MET A 83 1.40 14.41 2.91
C MET A 83 0.67 15.74 3.16
N ARG A 84 0.36 16.48 2.10
CA ARG A 84 -0.42 17.73 2.21
C ARG A 84 -1.81 17.47 2.77
N GLY A 85 -2.51 16.43 2.26
CA GLY A 85 -3.82 16.04 2.78
C GLY A 85 -3.78 15.53 4.21
N LEU A 86 -2.74 14.76 4.58
CA LEU A 86 -2.53 14.30 5.96
C LEU A 86 -2.34 15.45 6.95
N ALA A 87 -1.63 16.50 6.56
CA ALA A 87 -1.40 17.69 7.39
C ALA A 87 -2.70 18.45 7.70
N GLU A 88 -3.68 18.38 6.81
CA GLU A 88 -4.98 19.05 6.94
C GLU A 88 -6.06 18.16 7.59
N ALA A 89 -5.77 16.87 7.74
CA ALA A 89 -6.71 15.90 8.29
C ALA A 89 -6.99 16.14 9.76
N ALA A 90 -8.28 16.20 10.14
CA ALA A 90 -8.76 16.37 11.52
C ALA A 90 -9.28 15.05 12.12
N GLY A 91 -9.58 14.05 11.30
CA GLY A 91 -10.14 12.77 11.73
C GLY A 91 -9.22 11.98 12.65
N THR A 92 -9.82 11.13 13.48
CA THR A 92 -9.06 10.21 14.34
C THR A 92 -8.24 9.22 13.48
N TYR A 93 -8.80 8.84 12.32
CA TYR A 93 -8.17 7.93 11.35
C TYR A 93 -8.03 8.61 10.00
N VAL A 94 -7.02 8.19 9.23
CA VAL A 94 -6.81 8.61 7.85
C VAL A 94 -6.86 7.40 6.94
N TRP A 95 -7.63 7.52 5.86
CA TRP A 95 -7.69 6.56 4.78
C TRP A 95 -7.29 7.23 3.47
N PHE A 96 -6.16 6.84 2.92
CA PHE A 96 -5.75 7.30 1.58
C PHE A 96 -6.52 6.51 0.52
N VAL A 97 -7.12 7.21 -0.42
CA VAL A 97 -7.88 6.62 -1.52
C VAL A 97 -7.35 7.17 -2.83
N ASP A 98 -6.99 6.29 -3.76
CA ASP A 98 -6.52 6.72 -5.07
C ASP A 98 -7.74 7.15 -5.91
N PRO A 99 -7.69 8.32 -6.58
CA PRO A 99 -8.85 8.92 -7.23
C PRO A 99 -9.31 8.21 -8.50
N ASP A 100 -8.52 7.25 -8.99
CA ASP A 100 -8.86 6.36 -10.08
C ASP A 100 -9.48 5.02 -9.64
N ASP A 101 -9.71 4.83 -8.33
CA ASP A 101 -10.29 3.64 -7.71
C ASP A 101 -11.68 3.89 -7.11
N LEU A 102 -12.27 2.90 -6.45
CA LEU A 102 -13.59 2.99 -5.82
C LEU A 102 -13.58 2.37 -4.43
N LEU A 103 -14.37 2.92 -3.52
CA LEU A 103 -14.80 2.19 -2.34
C LEU A 103 -15.90 1.18 -2.73
N ALA A 104 -15.87 0.01 -2.12
CA ALA A 104 -16.94 -0.97 -2.30
C ALA A 104 -18.19 -0.59 -1.50
N GLY A 105 -19.36 -1.02 -1.93
CA GLY A 105 -20.61 -0.72 -1.23
C GLY A 105 -20.57 -1.16 0.24
N GLY A 106 -20.92 -0.25 1.15
CA GLY A 106 -20.89 -0.44 2.60
C GLY A 106 -19.48 -0.52 3.21
N ALA A 107 -18.45 -0.12 2.47
CA ALA A 107 -17.06 -0.13 2.96
C ALA A 107 -16.85 0.83 4.14
N LEU A 108 -17.36 2.05 4.05
CA LEU A 108 -17.24 3.04 5.14
C LEU A 108 -17.89 2.51 6.43
N ALA A 109 -19.10 2.00 6.37
CA ALA A 109 -19.78 1.45 7.54
C ALA A 109 -19.02 0.27 8.17
N ALA A 110 -18.45 -0.62 7.35
CA ALA A 110 -17.66 -1.74 7.84
C ALA A 110 -16.33 -1.29 8.47
N VAL A 111 -15.67 -0.33 7.86
CA VAL A 111 -14.43 0.25 8.36
C VAL A 111 -14.68 1.00 9.66
N THR A 112 -15.66 1.91 9.72
CA THR A 112 -16.01 2.66 10.95
C THR A 112 -16.38 1.74 12.10
N GLY A 113 -17.22 0.73 11.85
CA GLY A 113 -17.56 -0.27 12.85
C GLY A 113 -16.34 -1.03 13.39
N ARG A 114 -15.40 -1.40 12.51
CA ARG A 114 -14.17 -2.08 12.94
C ARG A 114 -13.23 -1.15 13.71
N LEU A 115 -13.08 0.11 13.28
CA LEU A 115 -12.29 1.11 13.99
C LEU A 115 -12.84 1.40 15.39
N ALA A 116 -14.16 1.54 15.52
CA ALA A 116 -14.81 1.77 16.80
C ALA A 116 -14.61 0.60 17.77
N SER A 117 -14.70 -0.64 17.27
CA SER A 117 -14.66 -1.86 18.11
C SER A 117 -13.28 -2.15 18.67
N CYS A 118 -12.19 -1.88 17.98
CA CYS A 118 -10.85 -2.29 18.39
C CYS A 118 -9.80 -1.19 18.44
N ARG A 119 -10.11 0.02 17.98
CA ARG A 119 -9.22 1.20 18.00
C ARG A 119 -7.78 0.87 17.60
N PRO A 120 -7.54 0.34 16.40
CA PRO A 120 -6.22 -0.09 15.98
C PRO A 120 -5.31 1.10 15.64
N ASP A 121 -4.00 0.84 15.57
CA ASP A 121 -3.05 1.76 14.95
C ASP A 121 -3.14 1.69 13.42
N VAL A 122 -3.34 0.44 12.91
CA VAL A 122 -3.49 0.14 11.48
C VAL A 122 -4.61 -0.87 11.30
N LEU A 123 -5.56 -0.57 10.43
CA LEU A 123 -6.56 -1.52 9.96
C LEU A 123 -6.20 -1.96 8.54
N LEU A 124 -6.01 -3.26 8.32
CA LEU A 124 -5.85 -3.85 6.99
C LEU A 124 -7.21 -4.26 6.43
N ILE A 125 -7.50 -3.85 5.20
CA ILE A 125 -8.75 -4.13 4.49
C ILE A 125 -8.50 -5.04 3.28
N ASP A 126 -9.54 -5.70 2.80
CA ASP A 126 -9.48 -6.45 1.54
C ASP A 126 -9.98 -5.62 0.36
N TYR A 127 -9.62 -6.09 -0.86
CA TYR A 127 -9.95 -5.41 -2.09
C TYR A 127 -10.13 -6.38 -3.27
N LEU A 128 -10.83 -5.92 -4.29
CA LEU A 128 -10.91 -6.58 -5.59
C LEU A 128 -10.07 -5.84 -6.62
N ILE A 129 -9.53 -6.58 -7.58
CA ILE A 129 -8.89 -6.02 -8.76
C ILE A 129 -9.90 -6.05 -9.91
N ARG A 130 -10.34 -4.88 -10.41
CA ARG A 130 -11.19 -4.77 -11.58
C ARG A 130 -10.32 -4.61 -12.82
N ARG A 131 -10.37 -5.59 -13.71
CA ARG A 131 -9.70 -5.54 -15.02
C ARG A 131 -10.46 -4.60 -15.97
N ARG A 132 -9.79 -4.11 -17.01
CA ARG A 132 -10.42 -3.29 -18.08
C ARG A 132 -11.60 -3.98 -18.78
N SER A 133 -11.62 -5.30 -18.82
CA SER A 133 -12.73 -6.10 -19.33
C SER A 133 -13.96 -6.11 -18.40
N GLY A 134 -13.93 -5.41 -17.27
CA GLY A 134 -14.95 -5.46 -16.22
C GLY A 134 -14.83 -6.67 -15.28
N ARG A 135 -14.02 -7.69 -15.62
CA ARG A 135 -13.80 -8.86 -14.77
C ARG A 135 -13.12 -8.45 -13.47
N THR A 136 -13.60 -8.99 -12.35
CA THR A 136 -13.00 -8.80 -11.03
C THR A 136 -12.21 -10.03 -10.59
N GLU A 137 -11.12 -9.80 -9.88
CA GLU A 137 -10.27 -10.83 -9.30
C GLU A 137 -10.03 -10.51 -7.81
N PRO A 138 -9.94 -11.52 -6.93
CA PRO A 138 -9.62 -11.29 -5.52
C PRO A 138 -8.20 -10.73 -5.36
N SER A 139 -7.98 -10.03 -4.25
CA SER A 139 -6.67 -9.49 -3.91
C SER A 139 -5.65 -10.63 -3.67
N PRO A 140 -4.39 -10.43 -4.05
CA PRO A 140 -3.33 -11.34 -3.62
C PRO A 140 -3.22 -11.36 -2.09
N GLY A 141 -3.26 -12.56 -1.49
CA GLY A 141 -3.14 -12.73 -0.05
C GLY A 141 -4.39 -12.35 0.75
N ALA A 142 -5.59 -12.37 0.15
CA ALA A 142 -6.86 -12.20 0.87
C ALA A 142 -6.95 -13.12 2.10
N ALA A 143 -6.53 -14.37 1.98
CA ALA A 143 -6.49 -15.34 3.08
C ALA A 143 -5.66 -14.89 4.30
N LEU A 144 -4.76 -13.93 4.14
CA LEU A 144 -4.00 -13.35 5.26
C LEU A 144 -4.87 -12.47 6.16
N LEU A 145 -6.05 -12.06 5.74
CA LEU A 145 -7.00 -11.26 6.52
C LEU A 145 -7.99 -12.10 7.32
N ALA A 146 -8.06 -13.40 7.05
CA ALA A 146 -8.93 -14.30 7.81
C ALA A 146 -8.57 -14.25 9.29
N VAL A 147 -9.57 -13.97 10.12
CA VAL A 147 -9.45 -13.90 11.57
C VAL A 147 -10.25 -15.05 12.15
N PRO A 148 -9.64 -15.99 12.88
CA PRO A 148 -10.37 -17.01 13.60
C PRO A 148 -11.36 -16.38 14.59
N PRO A 149 -12.57 -16.95 14.81
CA PRO A 149 -13.57 -16.38 15.70
C PRO A 149 -13.09 -16.11 17.12
N ALA A 150 -12.14 -16.90 17.62
CA ALA A 150 -11.57 -16.78 18.96
C ALA A 150 -10.28 -15.90 19.00
N ALA A 151 -9.87 -15.30 17.88
CA ALA A 151 -8.64 -14.49 17.85
C ALA A 151 -8.86 -13.13 18.53
N ALA A 152 -7.75 -12.58 19.06
CA ALA A 152 -7.75 -11.22 19.57
C ALA A 152 -8.21 -10.21 18.51
N ALA A 153 -8.86 -9.13 18.95
CA ALA A 153 -9.38 -8.08 18.06
C ALA A 153 -8.25 -7.37 17.27
N THR A 154 -7.04 -7.35 17.84
CA THR A 154 -5.83 -6.78 17.26
C THR A 154 -4.63 -7.70 17.50
N LEU A 155 -3.61 -7.57 16.67
CA LEU A 155 -2.35 -8.31 16.75
C LEU A 155 -1.18 -7.40 16.36
N THR A 156 0.04 -7.88 16.56
CA THR A 156 1.28 -7.23 16.11
C THR A 156 1.84 -7.93 14.86
N LEU A 157 2.74 -7.26 14.15
CA LEU A 157 3.45 -7.91 13.04
C LEU A 157 4.32 -9.08 13.53
N ALA A 158 4.82 -9.05 14.77
CA ALA A 158 5.62 -10.12 15.36
C ALA A 158 4.80 -11.42 15.52
N GLU A 159 3.52 -11.32 15.86
CA GLU A 159 2.61 -12.46 15.98
C GLU A 159 2.21 -13.02 14.60
N ARG A 160 2.18 -12.18 13.57
CA ARG A 160 1.81 -12.60 12.21
C ARG A 160 2.70 -11.97 11.13
N PRO A 161 3.98 -12.38 11.02
CA PRO A 161 4.95 -11.79 10.09
C PRO A 161 4.50 -11.85 8.62
N ALA A 162 3.66 -12.82 8.27
CA ALA A 162 3.13 -12.98 6.91
C ALA A 162 2.31 -11.78 6.42
N LEU A 163 1.78 -10.92 7.31
CA LEU A 163 1.04 -9.72 6.94
C LEU A 163 1.88 -8.72 6.13
N ILE A 164 3.20 -8.75 6.23
CA ILE A 164 4.09 -7.94 5.40
C ILE A 164 3.96 -8.29 3.90
N ASN A 165 3.46 -9.48 3.57
CA ASN A 165 3.21 -9.89 2.20
C ASN A 165 1.92 -9.34 1.59
N ARG A 166 1.08 -8.67 2.41
CA ARG A 166 -0.04 -7.88 1.87
C ARG A 166 0.51 -6.74 1.03
N THR A 167 -0.33 -6.22 0.16
CA THR A 167 0.04 -5.12 -0.74
C THR A 167 0.61 -3.93 0.03
N MET A 168 1.78 -3.44 -0.40
CA MET A 168 2.46 -2.30 0.20
C MET A 168 1.90 -0.97 -0.32
N THR A 169 0.58 -0.82 -0.34
CA THR A 169 -0.11 0.39 -0.79
C THR A 169 -0.76 1.10 0.39
N ALA A 170 -0.84 2.43 0.33
CA ALA A 170 -1.47 3.22 1.39
C ALA A 170 -2.98 2.97 1.44
N TRP A 171 -3.64 2.86 0.29
CA TRP A 171 -5.10 2.71 0.17
C TRP A 171 -5.65 1.39 0.74
N SER A 172 -4.83 0.35 0.89
CA SER A 172 -5.23 -0.93 1.49
C SER A 172 -5.20 -0.93 3.02
N LYS A 173 -4.99 0.23 3.62
CA LYS A 173 -4.87 0.42 5.07
C LYS A 173 -5.61 1.68 5.52
N VAL A 174 -6.13 1.63 6.75
CA VAL A 174 -6.60 2.82 7.47
C VAL A 174 -5.71 3.00 8.68
N PHE A 175 -5.21 4.20 8.87
CA PHE A 175 -4.21 4.50 9.88
C PHE A 175 -4.81 5.39 10.99
N ARG A 176 -4.51 5.14 12.24
CA ARG A 176 -4.74 6.12 13.29
C ARG A 176 -3.84 7.33 13.04
N ARG A 177 -4.43 8.51 12.89
CA ARG A 177 -3.72 9.72 12.44
C ARG A 177 -2.53 10.07 13.33
N GLU A 178 -2.73 10.12 14.64
CA GLU A 178 -1.65 10.44 15.61
C GLU A 178 -0.52 9.42 15.55
N PHE A 179 -0.85 8.13 15.38
CA PHE A 179 0.15 7.08 15.20
C PHE A 179 0.96 7.33 13.92
N LEU A 180 0.30 7.56 12.79
CA LEU A 180 0.97 7.76 11.50
C LEU A 180 1.88 9.00 11.51
N THR A 181 1.38 10.12 12.03
CA THR A 181 2.17 11.36 12.14
C THR A 181 3.33 11.22 13.14
N GLY A 182 3.12 10.46 14.22
CA GLY A 182 4.15 10.14 15.21
C GLY A 182 5.31 9.31 14.67
N LEU A 183 5.09 8.53 13.58
CA LEU A 183 6.16 7.76 12.93
C LEU A 183 7.23 8.64 12.27
N ARG A 184 6.90 9.91 11.98
CA ARG A 184 7.78 10.87 11.27
C ARG A 184 8.33 10.33 9.94
N VAL A 185 7.58 9.42 9.31
CA VAL A 185 7.84 8.95 7.95
C VAL A 185 7.01 9.76 6.97
N CYS A 186 7.51 9.93 5.75
CA CYS A 186 6.80 10.63 4.70
C CYS A 186 6.65 9.73 3.46
N PHE A 187 5.68 10.07 2.63
CA PHE A 187 5.61 9.54 1.27
C PHE A 187 6.61 10.34 0.41
N PRO A 188 7.73 9.73 -0.03
CA PRO A 188 8.69 10.43 -0.87
C PRO A 188 8.09 10.72 -2.26
N PRO A 189 8.64 11.68 -3.01
CA PRO A 189 8.25 11.87 -4.40
C PRO A 189 8.64 10.67 -5.26
N GLY A 190 7.90 10.45 -6.35
CA GLY A 190 8.16 9.37 -7.30
C GLY A 190 7.16 8.21 -7.18
N ILE A 191 7.58 7.02 -7.62
CA ILE A 191 6.78 5.79 -7.57
C ILE A 191 7.31 4.87 -6.46
N HIS A 192 6.47 3.95 -5.98
CA HIS A 192 6.75 3.10 -4.81
C HIS A 192 6.88 3.86 -3.46
N GLU A 193 6.35 5.07 -3.40
CA GLU A 193 6.32 5.93 -2.22
C GLU A 193 5.60 5.29 -1.02
N ASP A 194 4.64 4.42 -1.31
CA ASP A 194 3.83 3.70 -0.32
C ASP A 194 4.61 2.68 0.51
N VAL A 195 5.71 2.14 -0.05
CA VAL A 195 6.44 1.01 0.57
C VAL A 195 7.01 1.41 1.92
N GLN A 196 7.67 2.57 1.98
CA GLN A 196 8.29 3.04 3.22
C GLN A 196 7.26 3.25 4.32
N VAL A 197 6.18 3.98 4.03
CA VAL A 197 5.13 4.29 5.01
C VAL A 197 4.38 3.04 5.43
N SER A 198 4.01 2.18 4.48
CA SER A 198 3.31 0.92 4.76
C SER A 198 4.13 -0.03 5.63
N CYS A 199 5.43 -0.18 5.34
CA CYS A 199 6.31 -1.03 6.13
C CYS A 199 6.55 -0.44 7.52
N ALA A 200 6.85 0.88 7.61
CA ALA A 200 7.06 1.54 8.89
C ALA A 200 5.84 1.42 9.81
N ALA A 201 4.65 1.63 9.25
CA ALA A 201 3.40 1.51 10.01
C ALA A 201 3.19 0.08 10.53
N LEU A 202 3.39 -0.95 9.70
CA LEU A 202 3.22 -2.34 10.14
C LEU A 202 4.29 -2.78 11.16
N LEU A 203 5.52 -2.30 11.00
CA LEU A 203 6.63 -2.60 11.92
C LEU A 203 6.45 -1.95 13.29
N SER A 204 5.81 -0.78 13.34
CA SER A 204 5.66 0.04 14.56
C SER A 204 4.33 -0.17 15.26
N ALA A 205 3.31 -0.72 14.58
CA ALA A 205 1.98 -0.86 15.14
C ALA A 205 1.94 -1.89 16.27
N GLU A 206 1.42 -1.49 17.42
CA GLU A 206 1.10 -2.38 18.53
C GLU A 206 -0.26 -3.04 18.36
N ARG A 207 -1.14 -2.42 17.57
CA ARG A 207 -2.52 -2.83 17.37
C ARG A 207 -2.86 -2.84 15.86
N ILE A 208 -2.65 -3.96 15.20
CA ILE A 208 -3.07 -4.20 13.82
C ILE A 208 -4.42 -4.92 13.86
N ALA A 209 -5.46 -4.33 13.29
CA ALA A 209 -6.72 -4.99 13.06
C ALA A 209 -6.83 -5.50 11.62
N LEU A 210 -7.60 -6.57 11.44
CA LEU A 210 -7.88 -7.14 10.14
C LEU A 210 -9.39 -7.03 9.86
N LEU A 211 -9.75 -6.71 8.63
CA LEU A 211 -11.12 -6.70 8.14
C LEU A 211 -11.18 -7.57 6.88
N ASP A 212 -11.64 -8.80 7.03
CA ASP A 212 -11.85 -9.77 5.95
C ASP A 212 -13.14 -9.43 5.20
N ARG A 213 -13.13 -8.25 4.61
CA ARG A 213 -14.21 -7.73 3.76
C ARG A 213 -13.62 -6.90 2.64
N VAL A 214 -14.14 -7.07 1.44
CA VAL A 214 -13.82 -6.21 0.32
C VAL A 214 -14.36 -4.81 0.60
N CYS A 215 -13.43 -3.87 0.84
CA CYS A 215 -13.74 -2.45 1.07
C CYS A 215 -13.28 -1.56 -0.07
N TYR A 216 -12.48 -2.08 -1.00
CA TYR A 216 -11.85 -1.29 -2.04
C TYR A 216 -11.87 -2.03 -3.39
N VAL A 217 -11.99 -1.28 -4.51
CA VAL A 217 -11.96 -1.82 -5.87
C VAL A 217 -10.84 -1.12 -6.63
N TYR A 218 -9.70 -1.80 -6.76
CA TYR A 218 -8.56 -1.35 -7.55
C TYR A 218 -8.85 -1.49 -9.04
N ARG A 219 -8.96 -0.35 -9.78
CA ARG A 219 -9.25 -0.31 -11.21
C ARG A 219 -7.97 -0.32 -12.05
N ARG A 220 -7.70 -1.39 -12.80
CA ARG A 220 -6.57 -1.42 -13.73
C ARG A 220 -6.83 -0.60 -14.98
N ARG A 221 -6.00 0.42 -15.21
CA ARG A 221 -6.03 1.30 -16.40
C ARG A 221 -4.76 1.17 -17.25
N ARG A 222 -4.82 1.67 -18.51
CA ARG A 222 -3.68 1.57 -19.47
C ARG A 222 -2.47 2.37 -19.04
N HIS A 223 -2.69 3.55 -18.51
CA HIS A 223 -1.66 4.54 -18.18
C HIS A 223 -1.49 4.74 -16.68
N SER A 224 -1.54 3.61 -15.91
CA SER A 224 -1.16 3.68 -14.50
C SER A 224 0.34 3.94 -14.38
N PHE A 225 0.73 4.84 -13.50
CA PHE A 225 2.14 5.17 -13.21
C PHE A 225 2.97 3.92 -12.94
N LEU A 226 2.43 2.99 -12.15
CA LEU A 226 3.10 1.72 -11.82
C LEU A 226 3.12 0.71 -12.97
N ALA A 227 2.29 0.87 -14.01
CA ALA A 227 2.29 -0.02 -15.17
C ALA A 227 3.19 0.47 -16.31
N THR A 228 3.72 1.70 -16.22
CA THR A 228 4.58 2.29 -17.25
C THR A 228 6.01 1.79 -17.11
N THR A 229 6.61 1.36 -18.24
CA THR A 229 8.02 0.98 -18.27
C THR A 229 8.89 2.23 -18.11
N SER A 230 9.61 2.35 -16.98
CA SER A 230 10.39 3.55 -16.63
C SER A 230 11.59 3.23 -15.76
N MET A 231 12.63 4.08 -15.83
CA MET A 231 13.75 4.08 -14.88
C MET A 231 13.32 4.51 -13.46
N ALA A 232 12.17 5.17 -13.33
CA ALA A 232 11.63 5.56 -12.04
C ALA A 232 11.39 4.35 -11.10
N HIS A 233 11.25 3.13 -11.63
CA HIS A 233 11.17 1.91 -10.82
C HIS A 233 12.40 1.62 -9.96
N PHE A 234 13.53 2.30 -10.21
CA PHE A 234 14.68 2.23 -9.32
C PHE A 234 14.43 2.85 -7.93
N SER A 235 13.39 3.68 -7.78
CA SER A 235 12.98 4.23 -6.48
C SER A 235 12.59 3.17 -5.45
N ILE A 236 12.31 1.94 -5.89
CA ILE A 236 12.02 0.81 -5.00
C ILE A 236 13.21 0.47 -4.09
N PHE A 237 14.47 0.68 -4.55
CA PHE A 237 15.66 0.38 -3.76
C PHE A 237 15.80 1.30 -2.54
N PRO A 238 15.84 2.65 -2.70
CA PRO A 238 15.88 3.54 -1.54
C PRO A 238 14.66 3.38 -0.62
N ALA A 239 13.48 3.01 -1.15
CA ALA A 239 12.32 2.74 -0.33
C ALA A 239 12.55 1.57 0.64
N TYR A 240 13.08 0.43 0.17
CA TYR A 240 13.43 -0.69 1.05
C TYR A 240 14.70 -0.45 1.88
N GLU A 241 15.67 0.31 1.37
CA GLU A 241 16.84 0.73 2.14
C GLU A 241 16.42 1.49 3.40
N SER A 242 15.46 2.41 3.28
CA SER A 242 14.87 3.12 4.43
C SER A 242 14.18 2.16 5.41
N VAL A 243 13.49 1.13 4.91
CA VAL A 243 12.83 0.11 5.76
C VAL A 243 13.87 -0.71 6.52
N PHE A 244 14.96 -1.14 5.87
CA PHE A 244 16.03 -1.88 6.54
C PHE A 244 16.76 -1.02 7.56
N ALA A 245 17.06 0.24 7.22
CA ALA A 245 17.65 1.20 8.15
C ALA A 245 16.77 1.42 9.40
N LEU A 246 15.45 1.52 9.21
CA LEU A 246 14.49 1.62 10.30
C LEU A 246 14.55 0.39 11.22
N MET A 247 14.65 -0.81 10.69
CA MET A 247 14.78 -2.05 11.47
C MET A 247 16.13 -2.15 12.21
N ASP A 248 17.21 -1.60 11.64
CA ASP A 248 18.54 -1.62 12.24
C ASP A 248 18.71 -0.56 13.34
N ALA A 249 18.08 0.60 13.17
CA ALA A 249 18.10 1.69 14.15
C ALA A 249 17.26 1.41 15.42
N GLY A 250 16.62 0.25 15.52
CA GLY A 250 15.71 -0.05 16.62
C GLY A 250 14.50 0.89 16.67
N GLY A 251 14.10 1.44 15.50
CA GLY A 251 12.87 2.17 15.32
C GLY A 251 12.90 3.68 15.42
N ASN A 252 14.06 4.27 15.40
CA ASN A 252 14.14 5.73 15.27
C ASN A 252 14.42 6.09 13.80
N PRO A 253 13.40 6.50 13.00
CA PRO A 253 13.63 6.84 11.59
C PRO A 253 14.47 8.10 11.50
N ALA A 254 15.64 8.00 10.86
CA ALA A 254 16.32 9.17 10.33
C ALA A 254 15.47 9.71 9.18
N GLY A 255 15.13 10.99 9.21
CA GLY A 255 14.58 11.68 8.05
C GLY A 255 15.54 11.57 6.86
N PRO A 256 15.10 11.80 5.62
CA PRO A 256 15.96 11.71 4.44
C PRO A 256 17.18 12.63 4.61
N GLY A 257 18.37 12.02 4.85
CA GLY A 257 19.66 12.70 4.91
C GLY A 257 20.12 13.25 6.26
N GLY A 258 19.45 12.95 7.39
CA GLY A 258 19.84 13.45 8.72
C GLY A 258 20.02 12.38 9.79
N PRO A 259 20.73 12.68 10.90
CA PRO A 259 20.78 11.82 12.05
C PRO A 259 19.39 11.63 12.66
N ALA A 260 19.15 10.45 13.26
CA ALA A 260 17.89 10.10 13.90
C ALA A 260 17.39 11.22 14.84
N ALA A 261 16.19 11.76 14.59
CA ALA A 261 15.63 12.82 15.41
C ALA A 261 15.37 12.31 16.84
N PRO A 262 15.80 13.01 17.91
CA PRO A 262 15.49 12.60 19.26
C PRO A 262 13.96 12.64 19.48
N GLY A 263 13.41 11.56 20.07
CA GLY A 263 12.00 11.45 20.43
C GLY A 263 11.06 10.79 19.43
N GLY A 264 11.56 10.14 18.37
CA GLY A 264 10.75 9.28 17.50
C GLY A 264 10.35 7.96 18.19
N PRO A 265 9.27 7.28 17.72
CA PRO A 265 8.85 6.02 18.30
C PRO A 265 9.97 4.98 18.19
N ARG A 266 10.31 4.35 19.32
CA ARG A 266 11.24 3.23 19.32
C ARG A 266 10.51 1.99 18.81
N LEU A 267 10.94 1.40 17.69
CA LEU A 267 10.44 0.09 17.29
C LEU A 267 10.79 -0.93 18.40
N PRO A 268 9.85 -1.81 18.75
CA PRO A 268 10.24 -3.02 19.49
C PRO A 268 11.31 -3.77 18.69
N ARG A 269 12.19 -4.50 19.35
CA ARG A 269 13.20 -5.31 18.66
C ARG A 269 12.54 -6.17 17.59
N VAL A 270 12.88 -5.91 16.32
CA VAL A 270 12.32 -6.65 15.18
C VAL A 270 12.77 -8.11 15.27
N SER A 271 11.82 -9.03 15.39
CA SER A 271 12.12 -10.47 15.48
C SER A 271 12.79 -10.97 14.19
N ALA A 272 13.57 -12.05 14.29
CA ALA A 272 14.20 -12.68 13.13
C ALA A 272 13.17 -13.11 12.07
N ALA A 273 11.98 -13.54 12.49
CA ALA A 273 10.88 -13.93 11.61
C ALA A 273 10.33 -12.72 10.81
N VAL A 274 10.12 -11.58 11.45
CA VAL A 274 9.69 -10.34 10.79
C VAL A 274 10.75 -9.85 9.82
N ARG A 275 12.03 -9.82 10.25
CA ARG A 275 13.15 -9.44 9.37
C ARG A 275 13.23 -10.33 8.13
N ALA A 276 13.07 -11.65 8.29
CA ALA A 276 13.05 -12.59 7.19
C ALA A 276 11.87 -12.37 6.24
N ALA A 277 10.69 -12.04 6.78
CA ALA A 277 9.50 -11.75 6.00
C ALA A 277 9.66 -10.46 5.19
N VAL A 278 10.16 -9.37 5.79
CA VAL A 278 10.47 -8.10 5.10
C VAL A 278 11.50 -8.32 4.00
N PHE A 279 12.58 -9.03 4.29
CA PHE A 279 13.59 -9.36 3.29
C PHE A 279 13.01 -10.14 2.12
N GLY A 280 12.27 -11.23 2.39
CA GLY A 280 11.61 -12.01 1.36
C GLY A 280 10.68 -11.18 0.50
N ARG A 281 9.90 -10.29 1.12
CA ARG A 281 9.00 -9.36 0.43
C ARG A 281 9.74 -8.38 -0.49
N ALA A 282 10.85 -7.80 -0.03
CA ALA A 282 11.67 -6.88 -0.83
C ALA A 282 12.19 -7.56 -2.10
N ILE A 283 12.81 -8.74 -1.96
CA ILE A 283 13.36 -9.49 -3.09
C ILE A 283 12.25 -9.90 -4.08
N GLU A 284 11.08 -10.27 -3.60
CA GLU A 284 9.94 -10.56 -4.48
C GLU A 284 9.42 -9.34 -5.21
N HIS A 285 9.37 -8.19 -4.53
CA HIS A 285 8.93 -6.95 -5.15
C HIS A 285 9.87 -6.54 -6.29
N TYR A 286 11.19 -6.50 -6.04
CA TYR A 286 12.19 -6.26 -7.07
C TYR A 286 12.05 -7.23 -8.24
N SER A 287 11.92 -8.52 -7.93
CA SER A 287 11.73 -9.57 -8.94
C SER A 287 10.49 -9.37 -9.78
N THR A 288 9.38 -8.93 -9.17
CA THR A 288 8.11 -8.69 -9.85
C THR A 288 8.21 -7.50 -10.82
N ILE A 289 8.87 -6.41 -10.41
CA ILE A 289 9.14 -5.25 -11.26
C ILE A 289 9.92 -5.68 -12.50
N LEU A 290 11.00 -6.43 -12.31
CA LEU A 290 11.86 -6.87 -13.41
C LEU A 290 11.16 -7.89 -14.33
N ALA A 291 10.43 -8.85 -13.76
CA ALA A 291 9.72 -9.90 -14.51
C ALA A 291 8.55 -9.36 -15.34
N ASN A 292 7.86 -8.33 -14.87
CA ASN A 292 6.79 -7.65 -15.59
C ASN A 292 7.29 -6.67 -16.67
N GLY A 293 8.61 -6.55 -16.85
CA GLY A 293 9.20 -5.69 -17.88
C GLY A 293 9.07 -4.18 -17.58
N LEU A 294 8.81 -3.80 -16.32
CA LEU A 294 8.60 -2.41 -15.90
C LEU A 294 9.89 -1.58 -15.95
N VAL A 295 11.06 -2.25 -16.00
CA VAL A 295 12.35 -1.59 -16.23
C VAL A 295 12.70 -1.63 -17.72
N PRO A 296 13.10 -0.49 -18.36
CA PRO A 296 13.54 -0.46 -19.74
C PRO A 296 14.71 -1.43 -20.00
N ARG A 297 14.80 -1.96 -21.21
CA ARG A 297 15.83 -2.97 -21.55
C ARG A 297 17.25 -2.56 -21.15
N ARG A 298 17.60 -1.27 -21.33
CA ARG A 298 18.91 -0.70 -20.97
C ARG A 298 19.22 -0.74 -19.47
N GLY A 299 18.19 -0.66 -18.59
CA GLY A 299 18.36 -0.64 -17.14
C GLY A 299 18.24 -2.02 -16.47
N ARG A 300 17.77 -3.08 -17.19
CA ARG A 300 17.44 -4.38 -16.56
C ARG A 300 18.63 -5.08 -15.91
N ARG A 301 19.81 -4.99 -16.54
CA ARG A 301 21.03 -5.59 -16.00
C ARG A 301 21.45 -4.88 -14.71
N GLU A 302 21.45 -3.56 -14.72
CA GLU A 302 21.77 -2.74 -13.55
C GLU A 302 20.78 -3.00 -12.42
N PHE A 303 19.47 -2.97 -12.70
CA PHE A 303 18.44 -3.28 -11.72
C PHE A 303 18.65 -4.65 -11.08
N PHE A 304 18.96 -5.68 -11.88
CA PHE A 304 19.26 -7.02 -11.36
C PHE A 304 20.50 -7.04 -10.47
N HIS A 305 21.57 -6.38 -10.85
CA HIS A 305 22.79 -6.34 -10.03
C HIS A 305 22.58 -5.59 -8.71
N ARG A 306 21.76 -4.52 -8.71
CA ARG A 306 21.37 -3.83 -7.49
C ARG A 306 20.51 -4.72 -6.60
N MET A 307 19.52 -5.42 -7.15
CA MET A 307 18.76 -6.43 -6.42
C MET A 307 19.66 -7.52 -5.82
N ALA A 308 20.68 -7.99 -6.54
CA ALA A 308 21.63 -8.96 -6.05
C ALA A 308 22.55 -8.41 -4.95
N ALA A 309 22.91 -7.14 -5.02
CA ALA A 309 23.66 -6.44 -3.97
C ALA A 309 22.83 -6.33 -2.69
N ASP A 310 21.57 -5.88 -2.81
CA ASP A 310 20.64 -5.80 -1.68
C ASP A 310 20.36 -7.18 -1.06
N TYR A 311 20.24 -8.21 -1.89
CA TYR A 311 20.10 -9.59 -1.40
C TYR A 311 21.24 -9.96 -0.46
N ARG A 312 22.49 -9.72 -0.85
CA ARG A 312 23.68 -10.05 -0.04
C ARG A 312 23.79 -9.14 1.20
N ARG A 313 23.46 -7.84 1.06
CA ARG A 313 23.56 -6.85 2.14
C ARG A 313 22.56 -7.09 3.24
N TYR A 314 21.30 -7.37 2.90
CA TYR A 314 20.17 -7.40 3.84
C TYR A 314 19.72 -8.80 4.24
N ARG A 315 20.30 -9.84 3.67
CA ARG A 315 19.95 -11.23 4.00
C ARG A 315 20.14 -11.50 5.48
N PRO A 316 19.08 -11.88 6.22
CA PRO A 316 19.20 -12.21 7.65
C PRO A 316 20.05 -13.46 7.86
N ALA A 317 20.77 -13.51 8.99
CA ALA A 317 21.45 -14.72 9.43
C ALA A 317 20.43 -15.88 9.55
N GLY A 318 20.79 -17.07 9.08
CA GLY A 318 19.90 -18.23 9.09
C GLY A 318 18.71 -18.18 8.12
N TYR A 319 18.61 -17.17 7.24
CA TYR A 319 17.52 -17.08 6.28
C TYR A 319 17.45 -18.31 5.37
N GLN A 320 16.32 -18.99 5.42
CA GLN A 320 16.03 -20.13 4.53
C GLN A 320 15.26 -19.65 3.32
N ARG A 321 15.76 -19.99 2.13
CA ARG A 321 15.08 -19.69 0.88
C ARG A 321 13.76 -20.45 0.81
N PRO A 322 12.71 -19.86 0.20
CA PRO A 322 11.46 -20.57 -0.01
C PRO A 322 11.69 -21.80 -0.91
N PRO A 323 10.85 -22.84 -0.79
CA PRO A 323 11.01 -24.05 -1.60
C PRO A 323 10.69 -23.82 -3.09
N GLY A 324 11.15 -24.74 -3.93
CA GLY A 324 10.83 -24.81 -5.36
C GLY A 324 11.44 -23.68 -6.20
N LEU A 325 10.79 -23.35 -7.33
CA LEU A 325 11.28 -22.34 -8.28
C LEU A 325 11.56 -20.98 -7.67
N ARG A 326 10.81 -20.60 -6.64
CA ARG A 326 11.01 -19.35 -5.92
C ARG A 326 12.37 -19.31 -5.23
N GLY A 327 12.75 -20.41 -4.57
CA GLY A 327 14.06 -20.53 -3.94
C GLY A 327 15.20 -20.62 -4.94
N MET A 328 14.99 -21.29 -6.07
CA MET A 328 15.97 -21.32 -7.18
C MET A 328 16.21 -19.90 -7.72
N LYS A 329 15.15 -19.11 -7.92
CA LYS A 329 15.24 -17.73 -8.34
C LYS A 329 16.06 -16.89 -7.34
N PHE A 330 15.83 -17.07 -6.04
CA PHE A 330 16.57 -16.40 -4.99
C PHE A 330 18.04 -16.80 -4.99
N ALA A 331 18.35 -18.07 -5.23
CA ALA A 331 19.73 -18.55 -5.36
C ALA A 331 20.47 -17.93 -6.55
N VAL A 332 19.78 -17.74 -7.67
CA VAL A 332 20.33 -17.08 -8.86
C VAL A 332 20.58 -15.59 -8.62
N ILE A 333 19.65 -14.91 -7.89
CA ILE A 333 19.80 -13.51 -7.49
C ILE A 333 21.01 -13.36 -6.59
N GLU A 334 21.14 -14.18 -5.56
CA GLU A 334 22.26 -14.14 -4.61
C GLU A 334 23.62 -14.26 -5.30
N ARG A 335 23.73 -15.18 -6.30
CA ARG A 335 24.93 -15.37 -7.12
C ARG A 335 25.20 -14.25 -8.10
N GLY A 336 24.24 -13.32 -8.33
CA GLY A 336 24.38 -12.27 -9.33
C GLY A 336 24.34 -12.77 -10.77
N ALA A 337 23.79 -13.96 -11.02
CA ALA A 337 23.79 -14.63 -12.32
C ALA A 337 22.64 -14.15 -13.22
N TYR A 338 22.79 -12.95 -13.82
CA TYR A 338 21.74 -12.32 -14.64
C TYR A 338 21.31 -13.19 -15.84
N GLY A 339 22.24 -13.87 -16.51
CA GLY A 339 21.94 -14.77 -17.65
C GLY A 339 20.96 -15.90 -17.24
N ALA A 340 21.25 -16.58 -16.11
CA ALA A 340 20.39 -17.63 -15.58
C ALA A 340 19.02 -17.08 -15.13
N TYR A 341 18.97 -15.86 -14.54
CA TYR A 341 17.74 -15.22 -14.16
C TYR A 341 16.81 -14.94 -15.35
N ARG A 342 17.37 -14.52 -16.49
CA ARG A 342 16.61 -14.30 -17.73
C ARG A 342 15.93 -15.55 -18.26
N VAL A 343 16.55 -16.71 -18.09
CA VAL A 343 15.98 -18.01 -18.52
C VAL A 343 14.86 -18.45 -17.57
N LEU A 344 15.03 -18.26 -16.25
CA LEU A 344 14.04 -18.66 -15.25
C LEU A 344 12.81 -17.73 -15.20
N GLY A 345 12.94 -16.48 -15.62
CA GLY A 345 11.87 -15.47 -15.54
C GLY A 345 10.60 -15.87 -16.32
N PRO A 346 10.68 -16.26 -17.58
CA PRO A 346 9.53 -16.67 -18.40
C PRO A 346 8.80 -17.91 -17.88
N LEU A 347 9.53 -18.89 -17.33
CA LEU A 347 8.97 -20.13 -16.79
C LEU A 347 8.01 -19.87 -15.61
N ASN A 348 8.31 -18.87 -14.80
CA ASN A 348 7.47 -18.51 -13.66
C ASN A 348 6.17 -17.79 -14.11
N ASN A 349 6.24 -16.97 -15.15
CA ASN A 349 5.09 -16.27 -15.71
C ASN A 349 4.12 -17.24 -16.41
N ALA A 350 4.64 -18.25 -17.12
CA ALA A 350 3.85 -19.28 -17.76
C ALA A 350 3.10 -20.16 -16.74
N ARG A 351 3.75 -20.54 -15.62
CA ARG A 351 3.11 -21.30 -14.55
C ARG A 351 2.08 -20.47 -13.75
N ALA A 352 2.35 -19.21 -13.48
CA ALA A 352 1.40 -18.30 -12.84
C ALA A 352 0.18 -18.02 -13.75
N ALA A 353 0.36 -18.01 -15.06
CA ALA A 353 -0.72 -17.93 -16.03
C ALA A 353 -1.54 -19.24 -16.09
N MET A 354 -0.89 -20.41 -16.06
CA MET A 354 -1.57 -21.71 -16.02
C MET A 354 -2.31 -21.95 -14.70
N ALA A 355 -1.72 -21.60 -13.56
CA ALA A 355 -2.40 -21.69 -12.26
C ALA A 355 -3.63 -20.76 -12.15
N ARG A 356 -3.62 -19.63 -12.86
CA ARG A 356 -4.78 -18.73 -12.98
C ARG A 356 -5.82 -19.21 -14.00
N ALA A 357 -5.43 -19.99 -14.98
CA ALA A 357 -6.33 -20.56 -15.99
C ALA A 357 -7.02 -21.85 -15.53
N TRP A 358 -6.52 -22.50 -14.47
CA TRP A 358 -7.15 -23.71 -13.91
C TRP A 358 -8.31 -23.28 -13.00
N PRO A 359 -9.58 -23.60 -13.33
CA PRO A 359 -10.71 -23.27 -12.48
C PRO A 359 -10.58 -24.06 -11.18
N ALA A 360 -10.52 -23.33 -10.06
CA ALA A 360 -10.75 -23.93 -8.76
C ALA A 360 -12.11 -24.65 -8.82
N ARG A 361 -12.12 -25.98 -8.67
CA ARG A 361 -13.36 -26.74 -8.50
C ARG A 361 -14.13 -26.10 -7.36
N ARG A 362 -15.23 -25.42 -7.70
CA ARG A 362 -16.21 -24.96 -6.73
C ARG A 362 -16.68 -26.19 -5.95
N ALA A 363 -16.41 -26.22 -4.64
CA ALA A 363 -17.21 -27.02 -3.73
C ALA A 363 -18.64 -26.49 -3.86
N GLN A 364 -19.54 -27.29 -4.46
CA GLN A 364 -20.98 -27.04 -4.38
C GLN A 364 -21.36 -27.10 -2.91
N PRO A 365 -22.12 -26.12 -2.38
CA PRO A 365 -22.77 -26.32 -1.11
C PRO A 365 -23.79 -27.46 -1.26
N ALA A 366 -23.68 -28.45 -0.39
CA ALA A 366 -24.74 -29.46 -0.22
C ALA A 366 -26.05 -28.75 0.11
N ARG A 367 -27.12 -29.23 -0.52
CA ARG A 367 -28.50 -28.78 -0.37
C ARG A 367 -28.97 -28.87 1.08
#